data_177db6607c1e1e76a94b048b60821cc4
#
_entry.id   177db6607c1e1e76a94b048b60821cc4
#
_cell.length_a   1.000
_cell.length_b   1.000
_cell.length_c   1.000
_cell.angle_alpha   90.00
_cell.angle_beta   90.00
_cell.angle_gamma   90.00
#
_symmetry.space_group_name_H-M   'P 1'
#
loop_
_entity.id
_entity.type
_entity.pdbx_description
1 polymer ?
#
loop_
_entity_poly.entity_id
_entity_poly.type
_entity_poly.pdbx_seq_one_letter_code
_entity_poly.pdbx_strand_id
1 'polypeptide(L)'
;IEQIEKYGINKKILAENGVMIFLNQVFRDNFFHADMHPGNIFVSKKNVENPGYIAVDCAITGSLSNEERYILARMLQSVLKQNYKALANLFISSGWVKADTNNIELENTLRACCEPIFEKPLSEIEFGKLLLYLFQSTRKYGLSLQTSLVLLQKTLIHIEGMGRQIYPELDFWGIAEPY
;
A
#
# COMPACT_ATOMS: atom_id res chain seq x y z
N ILE A 1 4.36 8.49 -20.02
CA ILE A 1 3.55 9.70 -19.82
C ILE A 1 3.31 10.39 -21.15
N GLU A 2 4.34 10.71 -21.94
CA GLU A 2 4.19 11.36 -23.27
C GLU A 2 3.17 10.66 -24.19
N GLN A 3 3.14 9.34 -24.22
CA GLN A 3 2.16 8.59 -25.02
C GLN A 3 0.74 8.75 -24.47
N ILE A 4 0.57 8.80 -23.14
CA ILE A 4 -0.73 9.01 -22.50
C ILE A 4 -1.31 10.37 -22.93
N GLU A 5 -0.49 11.41 -22.93
CA GLU A 5 -0.87 12.75 -23.39
C GLU A 5 -1.17 12.78 -24.89
N LYS A 6 -0.30 12.18 -25.70
CA LYS A 6 -0.45 12.13 -27.17
C LYS A 6 -1.77 11.51 -27.60
N TYR A 7 -2.27 10.51 -26.89
CA TYR A 7 -3.52 9.80 -27.21
C TYR A 7 -4.74 10.36 -26.48
N GLY A 8 -4.61 11.45 -25.73
CA GLY A 8 -5.72 12.11 -25.01
C GLY A 8 -6.34 11.22 -23.92
N ILE A 9 -5.55 10.34 -23.33
CA ILE A 9 -6.02 9.40 -22.27
C ILE A 9 -6.31 10.20 -21.00
N ASN A 10 -7.48 9.95 -20.39
CA ASN A 10 -7.87 10.56 -19.12
C ASN A 10 -6.95 10.10 -18.00
N LYS A 11 -6.00 10.97 -17.61
CA LYS A 11 -4.97 10.68 -16.62
C LYS A 11 -5.54 10.39 -15.24
N LYS A 12 -6.57 11.14 -14.83
CA LYS A 12 -7.21 10.97 -13.52
C LYS A 12 -7.83 9.59 -13.43
N ILE A 13 -8.71 9.25 -14.37
CA ILE A 13 -9.39 7.94 -14.41
C ILE A 13 -8.36 6.80 -14.53
N LEU A 14 -7.30 6.99 -15.33
CA LEU A 14 -6.24 6.00 -15.44
C LEU A 14 -5.57 5.73 -14.10
N ALA A 15 -5.15 6.78 -13.39
CA ALA A 15 -4.49 6.63 -12.08
C ALA A 15 -5.41 5.99 -11.04
N GLU A 16 -6.66 6.44 -10.95
CA GLU A 16 -7.68 5.87 -10.04
C GLU A 16 -7.96 4.40 -10.34
N ASN A 17 -8.12 4.03 -11.62
CA ASN A 17 -8.31 2.65 -12.05
C ASN A 17 -7.12 1.75 -11.65
N GLY A 18 -5.89 2.25 -11.76
CA GLY A 18 -4.69 1.51 -11.37
C GLY A 18 -4.70 1.12 -9.90
N VAL A 19 -5.01 2.07 -9.02
CA VAL A 19 -5.14 1.83 -7.58
C VAL A 19 -6.29 0.87 -7.29
N MET A 20 -7.46 1.09 -7.89
CA MET A 20 -8.65 0.28 -7.68
C MET A 20 -8.43 -1.19 -8.11
N ILE A 21 -7.79 -1.41 -9.26
CA ILE A 21 -7.44 -2.76 -9.73
C ILE A 21 -6.53 -3.45 -8.72
N PHE A 22 -5.51 -2.77 -8.24
CA PHE A 22 -4.58 -3.33 -7.26
C PHE A 22 -5.28 -3.67 -5.94
N LEU A 23 -6.09 -2.77 -5.39
CA LEU A 23 -6.84 -3.03 -4.16
C LEU A 23 -7.81 -4.21 -4.31
N ASN A 24 -8.49 -4.32 -5.45
CA ASN A 24 -9.33 -5.48 -5.76
C ASN A 24 -8.51 -6.78 -5.78
N GLN A 25 -7.34 -6.79 -6.42
CA GLN A 25 -6.45 -7.95 -6.44
C GLN A 25 -6.04 -8.38 -5.03
N VAL A 26 -5.73 -7.43 -4.14
CA VAL A 26 -5.29 -7.73 -2.77
C VAL A 26 -6.45 -8.15 -1.88
N PHE A 27 -7.51 -7.33 -1.80
CA PHE A 27 -8.55 -7.51 -0.77
C PHE A 27 -9.71 -8.37 -1.21
N ARG A 28 -10.12 -8.30 -2.48
CA ARG A 28 -11.24 -9.09 -3.01
C ARG A 28 -10.78 -10.44 -3.53
N ASP A 29 -9.80 -10.43 -4.45
CA ASP A 29 -9.40 -11.62 -5.20
C ASP A 29 -8.31 -12.42 -4.47
N ASN A 30 -7.61 -11.78 -3.53
CA ASN A 30 -6.48 -12.32 -2.80
C ASN A 30 -5.39 -12.93 -3.71
N PHE A 31 -5.18 -12.29 -4.83
CA PHE A 31 -4.18 -12.66 -5.81
C PHE A 31 -3.72 -11.39 -6.53
N PHE A 32 -2.49 -10.96 -6.30
CA PHE A 32 -1.98 -9.73 -6.87
C PHE A 32 -0.68 -9.95 -7.64
N HIS A 33 -0.50 -9.16 -8.67
CA HIS A 33 0.75 -9.07 -9.41
C HIS A 33 1.80 -8.37 -8.53
N ALA A 34 2.87 -9.08 -8.18
CA ALA A 34 3.85 -8.61 -7.21
C ALA A 34 5.09 -7.94 -7.84
N ASP A 35 5.07 -7.70 -9.15
CA ASP A 35 6.13 -7.00 -9.88
C ASP A 35 5.58 -5.94 -10.85
N MET A 36 4.75 -5.06 -10.31
CA MET A 36 4.05 -3.99 -11.03
C MET A 36 4.98 -2.81 -11.32
N HIS A 37 6.04 -3.03 -12.09
CA HIS A 37 6.86 -1.92 -12.57
C HIS A 37 6.40 -1.42 -13.96
N PRO A 38 6.75 -0.20 -14.37
CA PRO A 38 6.26 0.41 -15.61
C PRO A 38 6.53 -0.40 -16.88
N GLY A 39 7.56 -1.25 -16.90
CA GLY A 39 7.88 -2.12 -18.02
C GLY A 39 6.90 -3.26 -18.24
N ASN A 40 6.15 -3.64 -17.19
CA ASN A 40 5.18 -4.74 -17.24
C ASN A 40 3.75 -4.28 -17.43
N ILE A 41 3.53 -2.96 -17.60
CA ILE A 41 2.18 -2.39 -17.65
C ILE A 41 2.01 -1.52 -18.89
N PHE A 42 0.98 -1.82 -19.67
CA PHE A 42 0.58 -1.04 -20.82
C PHE A 42 -0.82 -0.45 -20.61
N VAL A 43 -1.11 0.63 -21.30
CA VAL A 43 -2.42 1.28 -21.29
C VAL A 43 -3.14 1.01 -22.60
N SER A 44 -4.40 0.53 -22.50
CA SER A 44 -5.26 0.30 -23.64
C SER A 44 -5.77 1.63 -24.20
N LYS A 45 -5.66 1.78 -25.53
CA LYS A 45 -6.19 2.96 -26.27
C LYS A 45 -7.64 2.78 -26.70
N LYS A 46 -8.29 1.66 -26.39
CA LYS A 46 -9.65 1.34 -26.86
C LYS A 46 -10.70 2.31 -26.35
N ASN A 47 -10.52 2.79 -25.12
CA ASN A 47 -11.42 3.78 -24.53
C ASN A 47 -10.56 4.79 -23.74
N VAL A 48 -10.40 5.98 -24.29
CA VAL A 48 -9.53 7.02 -23.70
C VAL A 48 -10.15 7.69 -22.48
N GLU A 49 -11.48 7.73 -22.42
CA GLU A 49 -12.21 8.31 -21.27
C GLU A 49 -12.25 7.34 -20.06
N ASN A 50 -12.26 6.03 -20.33
CA ASN A 50 -12.16 5.00 -19.28
C ASN A 50 -11.08 3.99 -19.68
N PRO A 51 -9.81 4.35 -19.55
CA PRO A 51 -8.68 3.56 -20.00
C PRO A 51 -8.48 2.34 -19.11
N GLY A 52 -8.17 1.19 -19.77
CA GLY A 52 -7.81 -0.03 -19.09
C GLY A 52 -6.30 -0.28 -19.09
N TYR A 53 -5.87 -1.14 -18.17
CA TYR A 53 -4.50 -1.63 -18.11
C TYR A 53 -4.36 -3.00 -18.77
N ILE A 54 -3.17 -3.26 -19.29
CA ILE A 54 -2.74 -4.57 -19.77
C ILE A 54 -1.46 -4.89 -19.01
N ALA A 55 -1.53 -5.86 -18.10
CA ALA A 55 -0.36 -6.37 -17.41
C ALA A 55 0.26 -7.54 -18.20
N VAL A 56 1.59 -7.55 -18.26
CA VAL A 56 2.38 -8.63 -18.85
C VAL A 56 3.38 -9.12 -17.81
N ASP A 57 3.97 -10.30 -18.06
CA ASP A 57 4.96 -10.92 -17.18
C ASP A 57 4.45 -11.12 -15.73
N CYS A 58 3.45 -11.98 -15.59
CA CYS A 58 2.91 -12.38 -14.28
C CYS A 58 3.77 -13.47 -13.60
N ALA A 59 5.09 -13.46 -13.77
CA ALA A 59 5.98 -14.47 -13.18
C ALA A 59 6.03 -14.37 -11.65
N ILE A 60 5.87 -13.18 -11.09
CA ILE A 60 5.84 -12.97 -9.64
C ILE A 60 4.44 -12.51 -9.24
N THR A 61 3.78 -13.37 -8.46
CA THR A 61 2.45 -13.09 -7.90
C THR A 61 2.48 -13.28 -6.39
N GLY A 62 1.56 -12.65 -5.70
CA GLY A 62 1.42 -12.73 -4.25
C GLY A 62 -0.01 -13.01 -3.84
N SER A 63 -0.16 -13.59 -2.67
CA SER A 63 -1.42 -13.72 -1.96
C SER A 63 -1.17 -13.58 -0.47
N LEU A 64 -2.17 -13.15 0.28
CA LEU A 64 -2.12 -13.01 1.72
C LEU A 64 -2.97 -14.10 2.37
N SER A 65 -2.52 -14.65 3.48
CA SER A 65 -3.39 -15.47 4.33
C SER A 65 -4.55 -14.63 4.89
N ASN A 66 -5.61 -15.27 5.35
CA ASN A 66 -6.72 -14.57 6.01
C ASN A 66 -6.24 -13.80 7.24
N GLU A 67 -5.27 -14.36 7.97
CA GLU A 67 -4.66 -13.75 9.13
C GLU A 67 -3.88 -12.48 8.75
N GLU A 68 -3.02 -12.57 7.72
CA GLU A 68 -2.25 -11.40 7.25
C GLU A 68 -3.16 -10.27 6.78
N ARG A 69 -4.23 -10.57 6.04
CA ARG A 69 -5.22 -9.55 5.61
C ARG A 69 -5.91 -8.90 6.80
N TYR A 70 -6.30 -9.69 7.78
CA TYR A 70 -6.92 -9.19 9.01
C TYR A 70 -5.97 -8.27 9.79
N ILE A 71 -4.72 -8.71 9.99
CA ILE A 71 -3.71 -7.92 10.71
C ILE A 71 -3.42 -6.62 9.96
N LEU A 72 -3.27 -6.68 8.63
CA LEU A 72 -3.04 -5.51 7.79
C LEU A 72 -4.18 -4.49 7.91
N ALA A 73 -5.43 -4.94 7.81
CA ALA A 73 -6.60 -4.07 7.95
C ALA A 73 -6.67 -3.43 9.34
N ARG A 74 -6.41 -4.19 10.40
CA ARG A 74 -6.38 -3.69 11.78
C ARG A 74 -5.22 -2.72 12.03
N MET A 75 -4.08 -2.99 11.44
CA MET A 75 -2.92 -2.09 11.47
C MET A 75 -3.27 -0.74 10.85
N LEU A 76 -3.82 -0.74 9.65
CA LEU A 76 -4.23 0.47 8.96
C LEU A 76 -5.27 1.25 9.73
N GLN A 77 -6.30 0.57 10.25
CA GLN A 77 -7.32 1.20 11.08
C GLN A 77 -6.70 1.87 12.32
N SER A 78 -5.75 1.20 12.98
CA SER A 78 -5.07 1.72 14.17
C SER A 78 -4.21 2.95 13.83
N VAL A 79 -3.52 2.91 12.71
CA VAL A 79 -2.71 4.03 12.21
C VAL A 79 -3.60 5.23 11.89
N LEU A 80 -4.67 5.04 11.11
CA LEU A 80 -5.61 6.12 10.74
C LEU A 80 -6.28 6.76 11.95
N LYS A 81 -6.59 5.96 12.98
CA LYS A 81 -7.14 6.45 14.26
C LYS A 81 -6.05 6.99 15.20
N GLN A 82 -4.79 6.97 14.80
CA GLN A 82 -3.64 7.34 15.62
C GLN A 82 -3.63 6.59 16.98
N ASN A 83 -4.15 5.36 17.00
CA ASN A 83 -4.19 4.52 18.19
C ASN A 83 -2.93 3.64 18.25
N TYR A 84 -1.81 4.25 18.64
CA TYR A 84 -0.51 3.61 18.66
C TYR A 84 -0.40 2.49 19.71
N LYS A 85 -1.17 2.59 20.79
CA LYS A 85 -1.27 1.51 21.78
C LYS A 85 -1.90 0.25 21.19
N ALA A 86 -2.99 0.40 20.45
CA ALA A 86 -3.62 -0.74 19.76
C ALA A 86 -2.71 -1.30 18.67
N LEU A 87 -1.98 -0.43 17.98
CA LEU A 87 -1.01 -0.82 16.96
C LEU A 87 0.15 -1.63 17.56
N ALA A 88 0.73 -1.19 18.69
CA ALA A 88 1.79 -1.93 19.39
C ALA A 88 1.31 -3.30 19.87
N ASN A 89 0.12 -3.35 20.48
CA ASN A 89 -0.50 -4.61 20.89
C ASN A 89 -0.71 -5.57 19.70
N LEU A 90 -1.12 -5.04 18.55
CA LEU A 90 -1.32 -5.83 17.36
C LEU A 90 -0.01 -6.46 16.86
N PHE A 91 1.09 -5.70 16.82
CA PHE A 91 2.41 -6.19 16.41
C PHE A 91 2.91 -7.31 17.32
N ILE A 92 2.69 -7.19 18.65
CA ILE A 92 3.10 -8.21 19.62
C ILE A 92 2.22 -9.44 19.50
N SER A 93 0.89 -9.27 19.51
CA SER A 93 -0.06 -10.38 19.52
C SER A 93 -0.07 -11.19 18.22
N SER A 94 0.26 -10.57 17.09
CA SER A 94 0.41 -11.26 15.80
C SER A 94 1.75 -12.00 15.64
N GLY A 95 2.68 -11.83 16.59
CA GLY A 95 4.02 -12.42 16.48
C GLY A 95 4.92 -11.71 15.45
N TRP A 96 4.54 -10.55 14.95
CA TRP A 96 5.39 -9.79 14.02
C TRP A 96 6.63 -9.24 14.69
N VAL A 97 6.57 -8.94 15.98
CA VAL A 97 7.72 -8.60 16.82
C VAL A 97 7.86 -9.63 17.94
N LYS A 98 8.99 -9.64 18.64
CA LYS A 98 9.25 -10.55 19.73
C LYS A 98 8.22 -10.40 20.86
N ALA A 99 7.78 -11.50 21.44
CA ALA A 99 6.76 -11.53 22.50
C ALA A 99 7.20 -10.79 23.78
N ASP A 100 8.50 -10.70 24.04
CA ASP A 100 9.09 -10.00 25.18
C ASP A 100 9.34 -8.50 24.91
N THR A 101 8.87 -7.98 23.77
CA THR A 101 8.97 -6.56 23.41
C THR A 101 8.24 -5.68 24.42
N ASN A 102 8.91 -4.65 24.93
CA ASN A 102 8.28 -3.67 25.80
C ASN A 102 7.22 -2.86 25.02
N ASN A 103 5.96 -3.04 25.42
CA ASN A 103 4.81 -2.44 24.73
C ASN A 103 4.88 -0.89 24.69
N ILE A 104 5.30 -0.26 25.80
CA ILE A 104 5.38 1.20 25.90
C ILE A 104 6.49 1.73 24.98
N GLU A 105 7.62 1.05 24.92
CA GLU A 105 8.72 1.45 24.03
C GLU A 105 8.34 1.29 22.56
N LEU A 106 7.64 0.20 22.22
CA LEU A 106 7.12 -0.03 20.86
C LEU A 106 6.07 1.03 20.50
N GLU A 107 5.11 1.32 21.40
CA GLU A 107 4.11 2.37 21.18
C GLU A 107 4.77 3.73 20.89
N ASN A 108 5.75 4.13 21.70
CA ASN A 108 6.48 5.39 21.52
C ASN A 108 7.24 5.42 20.18
N THR A 109 7.83 4.30 19.78
CA THR A 109 8.51 4.17 18.47
C THR A 109 7.53 4.33 17.32
N LEU A 110 6.38 3.67 17.37
CA LEU A 110 5.34 3.76 16.35
C LEU A 110 4.74 5.16 16.28
N ARG A 111 4.51 5.79 17.43
CA ARG A 111 4.05 7.19 17.54
C ARG A 111 5.04 8.14 16.85
N ALA A 112 6.31 8.08 17.23
CA ALA A 112 7.35 8.93 16.66
C ALA A 112 7.51 8.73 15.14
N CYS A 113 7.22 7.54 14.63
CA CYS A 113 7.25 7.24 13.21
C CYS A 113 6.05 7.82 12.45
N CYS A 114 4.85 7.72 13.04
CA CYS A 114 3.59 8.06 12.35
C CYS A 114 3.17 9.52 12.51
N GLU A 115 3.33 10.12 13.69
CA GLU A 115 2.86 11.49 13.96
C GLU A 115 3.36 12.51 12.93
N PRO A 116 4.65 12.55 12.53
CA PRO A 116 5.12 13.51 11.53
C PRO A 116 4.47 13.33 10.15
N ILE A 117 3.99 12.11 9.85
CA ILE A 117 3.33 11.82 8.57
C ILE A 117 1.94 12.45 8.55
N PHE A 118 1.24 12.45 9.69
CA PHE A 118 -0.11 13.00 9.84
C PHE A 118 -0.16 14.53 10.04
N GLU A 119 0.98 15.21 10.01
CA GLU A 119 1.04 16.67 9.87
C GLU A 119 0.56 17.14 8.49
N LYS A 120 0.55 16.22 7.51
CA LYS A 120 0.06 16.48 6.15
C LYS A 120 -1.39 16.03 5.99
N PRO A 121 -2.15 16.61 5.03
CA PRO A 121 -3.44 16.07 4.64
C PRO A 121 -3.34 14.60 4.24
N LEU A 122 -4.36 13.81 4.57
CA LEU A 122 -4.38 12.36 4.30
C LEU A 122 -4.13 12.04 2.82
N SER A 123 -4.67 12.84 1.91
CA SER A 123 -4.47 12.71 0.46
C SER A 123 -3.01 12.83 0.00
N GLU A 124 -2.16 13.49 0.79
CA GLU A 124 -0.72 13.64 0.50
C GLU A 124 0.14 12.53 1.11
N ILE A 125 -0.42 11.70 1.99
CA ILE A 125 0.30 10.61 2.65
C ILE A 125 0.49 9.47 1.66
N GLU A 126 1.74 9.11 1.41
CA GLU A 126 2.10 7.96 0.59
C GLU A 126 2.00 6.66 1.42
N PHE A 127 0.99 5.85 1.12
CA PHE A 127 0.66 4.64 1.86
C PHE A 127 1.80 3.61 1.85
N GLY A 128 2.42 3.40 0.70
CA GLY A 128 3.55 2.48 0.58
C GLY A 128 4.76 2.90 1.40
N LYS A 129 5.03 4.21 1.49
CA LYS A 129 6.09 4.75 2.34
C LYS A 129 5.74 4.66 3.82
N LEU A 130 4.48 4.88 4.19
CA LEU A 130 4.03 4.70 5.57
C LEU A 130 4.30 3.27 6.05
N LEU A 131 3.92 2.25 5.27
CA LEU A 131 4.21 0.85 5.58
C LEU A 131 5.72 0.59 5.68
N LEU A 132 6.49 1.15 4.77
CA LEU A 132 7.95 1.01 4.80
C LEU A 132 8.53 1.56 6.11
N TYR A 133 8.13 2.75 6.54
CA TYR A 133 8.60 3.35 7.78
C TYR A 133 8.17 2.57 9.01
N LEU A 134 6.93 2.07 9.04
CA LEU A 134 6.45 1.20 10.12
C LEU A 134 7.30 -0.06 10.24
N PHE A 135 7.58 -0.73 9.12
CA PHE A 135 8.38 -1.95 9.13
C PHE A 135 9.85 -1.67 9.46
N GLN A 136 10.42 -0.57 9.00
CA GLN A 136 11.79 -0.19 9.33
C GLN A 136 11.95 0.17 10.81
N SER A 137 11.03 0.95 11.38
CA SER A 137 11.08 1.38 12.78
C SER A 137 10.92 0.22 13.76
N THR A 138 10.24 -0.84 13.36
CA THR A 138 10.00 -2.02 14.19
C THR A 138 11.06 -3.12 14.05
N ARG A 139 12.01 -2.97 13.13
CA ARG A 139 13.12 -3.94 12.92
C ARG A 139 13.91 -4.23 14.19
N LYS A 140 14.20 -3.20 15.00
CA LYS A 140 14.95 -3.34 16.26
C LYS A 140 14.26 -4.27 17.27
N TYR A 141 12.95 -4.47 17.13
CA TYR A 141 12.16 -5.39 17.97
C TYR A 141 12.07 -6.80 17.38
N GLY A 142 12.91 -7.10 16.39
CA GLY A 142 12.94 -8.42 15.75
C GLY A 142 11.77 -8.66 14.80
N LEU A 143 11.34 -7.61 14.08
CA LEU A 143 10.27 -7.72 13.08
C LEU A 143 10.52 -8.91 12.13
N SER A 144 9.55 -9.81 12.08
CA SER A 144 9.52 -10.95 11.17
C SER A 144 8.28 -10.85 10.29
N LEU A 145 8.47 -10.52 9.03
CA LEU A 145 7.42 -10.44 8.03
C LEU A 145 7.50 -11.61 7.06
N GLN A 146 6.36 -12.10 6.65
CA GLN A 146 6.29 -13.06 5.56
C GLN A 146 6.62 -12.41 4.22
N THR A 147 7.14 -13.20 3.28
CA THR A 147 7.53 -12.71 1.94
C THR A 147 6.37 -12.03 1.21
N SER A 148 5.14 -12.53 1.39
CA SER A 148 3.90 -11.94 0.85
C SER A 148 3.69 -10.47 1.24
N LEU A 149 3.93 -10.12 2.51
CA LEU A 149 3.80 -8.75 2.99
C LEU A 149 4.90 -7.83 2.46
N VAL A 150 6.11 -8.36 2.29
CA VAL A 150 7.22 -7.60 1.67
C VAL A 150 6.93 -7.33 0.20
N LEU A 151 6.41 -8.32 -0.54
CA LEU A 151 5.99 -8.17 -1.93
C LEU A 151 4.85 -7.17 -2.06
N LEU A 152 3.84 -7.25 -1.18
CA LEU A 152 2.73 -6.31 -1.13
C LEU A 152 3.23 -4.87 -0.95
N GLN A 153 4.07 -4.64 0.05
CA GLN A 153 4.62 -3.32 0.35
C GLN A 153 5.43 -2.75 -0.82
N LYS A 154 6.29 -3.56 -1.45
CA LYS A 154 7.05 -3.16 -2.64
C LYS A 154 6.12 -2.77 -3.80
N THR A 155 5.12 -3.60 -4.08
CA THR A 155 4.16 -3.37 -5.17
C THR A 155 3.33 -2.12 -4.93
N LEU A 156 2.92 -1.90 -3.69
CA LEU A 156 2.16 -0.72 -3.30
C LEU A 156 2.93 0.58 -3.54
N ILE A 157 4.22 0.62 -3.21
CA ILE A 157 5.08 1.78 -3.51
C ILE A 157 5.13 2.05 -5.01
N HIS A 158 5.23 1.01 -5.84
CA HIS A 158 5.27 1.16 -7.30
C HIS A 158 3.93 1.67 -7.85
N ILE A 159 2.81 1.10 -7.42
CA ILE A 159 1.47 1.49 -7.87
C ILE A 159 1.17 2.93 -7.50
N GLU A 160 1.41 3.29 -6.25
CA GLU A 160 1.19 4.66 -5.77
C GLU A 160 2.11 5.64 -6.48
N GLY A 161 3.40 5.30 -6.63
CA GLY A 161 4.37 6.13 -7.35
C GLY A 161 3.99 6.35 -8.80
N MET A 162 3.59 5.30 -9.53
CA MET A 162 3.11 5.42 -10.92
C MET A 162 1.81 6.24 -11.00
N GLY A 163 0.87 5.99 -10.09
CA GLY A 163 -0.38 6.74 -10.04
C GLY A 163 -0.15 8.24 -9.90
N ARG A 164 0.72 8.64 -8.98
CA ARG A 164 1.07 10.06 -8.77
C ARG A 164 1.91 10.66 -9.91
N GLN A 165 2.71 9.87 -10.62
CA GLN A 165 3.39 10.34 -11.82
C GLN A 165 2.41 10.64 -12.96
N ILE A 166 1.34 9.84 -13.09
CA ILE A 166 0.29 10.03 -14.09
C ILE A 166 -0.62 11.20 -13.69
N TYR A 167 -1.04 11.22 -12.43
CA TYR A 167 -1.94 12.22 -11.86
C TYR A 167 -1.46 12.61 -10.45
N PRO A 168 -0.74 13.75 -10.29
CA PRO A 168 -0.13 14.17 -9.02
C PRO A 168 -1.11 14.36 -7.85
N GLU A 169 -2.36 14.71 -8.15
CA GLU A 169 -3.44 14.89 -7.16
C GLU A 169 -4.18 13.61 -6.81
N LEU A 170 -3.60 12.43 -7.09
CA LEU A 170 -4.19 11.13 -6.80
C LEU A 170 -4.46 10.97 -5.29
N ASP A 171 -5.72 10.84 -4.93
CA ASP A 171 -6.16 10.53 -3.57
C ASP A 171 -6.26 9.02 -3.37
N PHE A 172 -5.12 8.41 -3.02
CA PHE A 172 -5.04 6.98 -2.77
C PHE A 172 -5.99 6.54 -1.62
N TRP A 173 -6.08 7.35 -0.56
CA TRP A 173 -6.86 7.02 0.63
C TRP A 173 -8.36 7.07 0.38
N GLY A 174 -8.84 8.05 -0.37
CA GLY A 174 -10.24 8.12 -0.78
C GLY A 174 -10.66 6.92 -1.63
N ILE A 175 -9.74 6.39 -2.46
CA ILE A 175 -9.99 5.16 -3.24
C ILE A 175 -9.93 3.91 -2.35
N ALA A 176 -9.07 3.90 -1.33
CA ALA A 176 -8.86 2.73 -0.47
C ALA A 176 -9.94 2.60 0.64
N GLU A 177 -10.65 3.67 0.99
CA GLU A 177 -11.63 3.69 2.09
C GLU A 177 -12.68 2.57 2.03
N PRO A 178 -13.24 2.19 0.85
CA PRO A 178 -14.25 1.12 0.76
C PRO A 178 -13.72 -0.30 1.03
N TYR A 179 -12.39 -0.53 1.05
CA TYR A 179 -11.76 -1.83 1.23
C TYR A 179 -11.40 -2.11 2.69
#